data_97f18d4772ab2273f82cf0bfdb59bc25
#
_entry.id   97f18d4772ab2273f82cf0bfdb59bc25
#
_cell.length_a   1.000
_cell.length_b   1.000
_cell.length_c   1.000
_cell.angle_alpha   90.00
_cell.angle_beta   90.00
_cell.angle_gamma   90.00
#
_symmetry.space_group_name_H-M   'P 1'
#
loop_
_entity.id
_entity.type
_entity.pdbx_description
1 polymer ?
#
loop_
_entity_poly.entity_id
_entity_poly.type
_entity_poly.pdbx_seq_one_letter_code
_entity_poly.pdbx_strand_id
1 'polypeptide(L)'
;MTIIDQSCCFTGHRPKYFWFGDNEAHPECRKIKEFLSTSIEHLIVDKGVTHFISGGAIGVDTWATEAVVALKAKHSGITLEIAKPFPTTWEQFEERDRVRYEKLLDRVDKITEVSPEYSKTCMFDRNRYMVNNATYLIAGGTAASLVRG
;
A
#
# COMPACT_ATOMS: atom_id res chain seq x y z
N MET A 1 -12.36 8.29 -19.94
CA MET A 1 -11.48 7.43 -19.16
C MET A 1 -11.68 7.71 -17.67
N THR A 2 -11.80 6.68 -16.88
CA THR A 2 -11.99 6.83 -15.44
C THR A 2 -10.64 6.76 -14.70
N ILE A 3 -10.60 7.31 -13.50
CA ILE A 3 -9.39 7.26 -12.66
C ILE A 3 -9.01 5.81 -12.33
N ILE A 4 -10.00 4.91 -12.23
CA ILE A 4 -9.78 3.50 -11.95
C ILE A 4 -8.79 2.87 -12.93
N ASP A 5 -8.85 3.24 -14.20
CA ASP A 5 -7.98 2.67 -15.22
C ASP A 5 -6.51 3.01 -15.02
N GLN A 6 -6.20 3.94 -14.12
CA GLN A 6 -4.85 4.40 -13.85
C GLN A 6 -4.47 4.19 -12.38
N SER A 7 -5.14 3.27 -11.70
CA SER A 7 -4.93 3.06 -10.27
C SER A 7 -4.37 1.68 -9.96
N CYS A 8 -3.56 1.62 -8.91
CA CYS A 8 -2.97 0.38 -8.40
C CYS A 8 -3.17 0.30 -6.90
N CYS A 9 -3.50 -0.88 -6.39
CA CYS A 9 -3.53 -1.14 -4.96
C CYS A 9 -2.57 -2.26 -4.60
N PHE A 10 -2.38 -2.49 -3.31
CA PHE A 10 -1.41 -3.46 -2.81
C PHE A 10 -2.07 -4.47 -1.89
N THR A 11 -1.49 -5.67 -1.87
CA THR A 11 -1.80 -6.69 -0.87
C THR A 11 -0.50 -7.41 -0.51
N GLY A 12 -0.43 -7.96 0.70
CA GLY A 12 0.74 -8.71 1.14
C GLY A 12 0.65 -9.07 2.61
N HIS A 13 1.64 -9.82 3.06
CA HIS A 13 1.67 -10.30 4.42
C HIS A 13 2.11 -9.23 5.41
N ARG A 14 1.59 -9.34 6.63
CA ARG A 14 2.14 -8.62 7.79
C ARG A 14 3.45 -9.29 8.21
N PRO A 15 4.34 -8.58 8.95
CA PRO A 15 5.64 -9.15 9.34
C PRO A 15 5.58 -10.50 10.01
N LYS A 16 4.57 -10.74 10.84
CA LYS A 16 4.43 -12.01 11.57
C LYS A 16 4.24 -13.23 10.68
N TYR A 17 3.87 -13.02 9.41
CA TYR A 17 3.67 -14.11 8.45
C TYR A 17 4.90 -14.39 7.60
N PHE A 18 5.95 -13.57 7.72
CA PHE A 18 7.21 -13.84 7.05
C PHE A 18 8.12 -14.62 8.00
N TRP A 19 8.89 -15.57 7.46
CA TRP A 19 9.81 -16.34 8.28
C TRP A 19 10.94 -15.49 8.89
N PHE A 20 11.27 -14.36 8.28
CA PHE A 20 12.26 -13.42 8.83
C PHE A 20 11.62 -12.38 9.78
N GLY A 21 10.30 -12.45 10.00
CA GLY A 21 9.57 -11.58 10.90
C GLY A 21 9.62 -10.12 10.47
N ASP A 22 9.92 -9.22 11.41
CA ASP A 22 10.01 -7.79 11.16
C ASP A 22 11.44 -7.29 10.93
N ASN A 23 12.37 -8.20 10.65
CA ASN A 23 13.75 -7.83 10.36
C ASN A 23 13.87 -7.32 8.91
N GLU A 24 13.69 -6.01 8.75
CA GLU A 24 13.72 -5.39 7.41
C GLU A 24 15.11 -5.32 6.80
N ALA A 25 16.16 -5.57 7.59
CA ALA A 25 17.52 -5.68 7.08
C ALA A 25 17.80 -7.06 6.45
N HIS A 26 16.91 -8.02 6.66
CA HIS A 26 17.07 -9.35 6.09
C HIS A 26 17.07 -9.28 4.56
N PRO A 27 17.97 -10.04 3.87
CA PRO A 27 18.03 -10.01 2.41
C PRO A 27 16.69 -10.31 1.71
N GLU A 28 15.87 -11.21 2.26
CA GLU A 28 14.57 -11.52 1.70
C GLU A 28 13.60 -10.33 1.78
N CYS A 29 13.65 -9.57 2.87
CA CYS A 29 12.83 -8.37 2.97
C CYS A 29 13.28 -7.31 1.97
N ARG A 30 14.60 -7.17 1.78
CA ARG A 30 15.14 -6.23 0.79
C ARG A 30 14.68 -6.60 -0.61
N LYS A 31 14.61 -7.89 -0.93
CA LYS A 31 14.11 -8.36 -2.23
C LYS A 31 12.64 -7.98 -2.43
N ILE A 32 11.82 -8.10 -1.40
CA ILE A 32 10.41 -7.71 -1.46
C ILE A 32 10.29 -6.21 -1.70
N LYS A 33 11.05 -5.41 -0.97
CA LYS A 33 11.05 -3.95 -1.15
C LYS A 33 11.52 -3.55 -2.55
N GLU A 34 12.54 -4.20 -3.06
CA GLU A 34 13.05 -3.96 -4.40
C GLU A 34 12.03 -4.34 -5.46
N PHE A 35 11.37 -5.48 -5.29
CA PHE A 35 10.28 -5.90 -6.16
C PHE A 35 9.16 -4.86 -6.18
N LEU A 36 8.75 -4.37 -5.00
CA LEU A 36 7.71 -3.34 -4.90
C LEU A 36 8.11 -2.07 -5.64
N SER A 37 9.31 -1.57 -5.39
CA SER A 37 9.80 -0.35 -6.02
C SER A 37 9.87 -0.48 -7.53
N THR A 38 10.43 -1.58 -8.03
CA THR A 38 10.55 -1.86 -9.46
C THR A 38 9.18 -2.01 -10.12
N SER A 39 8.27 -2.73 -9.48
CA SER A 39 6.93 -2.96 -10.03
C SER A 39 6.11 -1.67 -10.06
N ILE A 40 6.21 -0.85 -9.02
CA ILE A 40 5.51 0.43 -8.97
C ILE A 40 6.03 1.35 -10.08
N GLU A 41 7.35 1.45 -10.23
CA GLU A 41 7.93 2.30 -11.27
C GLU A 41 7.57 1.82 -12.67
N HIS A 42 7.55 0.50 -12.88
CA HIS A 42 7.11 -0.08 -14.15
C HIS A 42 5.66 0.34 -14.48
N LEU A 43 4.76 0.28 -13.50
CA LEU A 43 3.38 0.70 -13.73
C LEU A 43 3.27 2.19 -14.04
N ILE A 44 4.08 3.03 -13.40
CA ILE A 44 4.10 4.46 -13.67
C ILE A 44 4.57 4.72 -15.08
N VAL A 45 5.73 4.17 -15.45
CA VAL A 45 6.41 4.50 -16.72
C VAL A 45 5.74 3.83 -17.90
N ASP A 46 5.41 2.54 -17.79
CA ASP A 46 4.96 1.75 -18.94
C ASP A 46 3.44 1.63 -19.04
N LYS A 47 2.72 1.79 -17.95
CA LYS A 47 1.25 1.62 -17.94
C LYS A 47 0.48 2.90 -17.64
N GLY A 48 1.19 3.98 -17.32
CA GLY A 48 0.56 5.27 -17.05
C GLY A 48 -0.25 5.31 -15.76
N VAL A 49 0.08 4.48 -14.78
CA VAL A 49 -0.59 4.52 -13.47
C VAL A 49 -0.21 5.80 -12.75
N THR A 50 -1.21 6.52 -12.24
CA THR A 50 -1.02 7.80 -11.58
C THR A 50 -1.52 7.81 -10.14
N HIS A 51 -2.30 6.81 -9.72
CA HIS A 51 -2.87 6.80 -8.38
C HIS A 51 -2.61 5.44 -7.70
N PHE A 52 -2.11 5.48 -6.48
CA PHE A 52 -1.81 4.27 -5.70
C PHE A 52 -2.61 4.28 -4.41
N ILE A 53 -3.17 3.12 -4.05
CA ILE A 53 -3.99 2.96 -2.86
C ILE A 53 -3.37 1.90 -1.97
N SER A 54 -3.02 2.29 -0.75
CA SER A 54 -2.46 1.38 0.26
C SER A 54 -3.43 1.27 1.43
N GLY A 55 -3.48 0.08 2.03
CA GLY A 55 -4.26 -0.12 3.25
C GLY A 55 -3.59 0.40 4.50
N GLY A 56 -2.30 0.74 4.44
CA GLY A 56 -1.57 1.27 5.58
C GLY A 56 -1.24 0.25 6.65
N ALA A 57 -1.46 -1.04 6.41
CA ALA A 57 -1.12 -2.08 7.38
C ALA A 57 0.40 -2.21 7.51
N ILE A 58 0.83 -2.69 8.68
CA ILE A 58 2.25 -2.95 8.92
C ILE A 58 2.73 -4.03 7.95
N GLY A 59 3.94 -3.89 7.45
CA GLY A 59 4.54 -4.83 6.51
C GLY A 59 4.48 -4.34 5.08
N VAL A 60 3.99 -5.17 4.17
CA VAL A 60 4.00 -4.86 2.72
C VAL A 60 3.32 -3.54 2.40
N ASP A 61 2.18 -3.24 3.03
CA ASP A 61 1.50 -1.97 2.80
C ASP A 61 2.39 -0.78 3.16
N THR A 62 3.09 -0.85 4.27
CA THR A 62 4.03 0.20 4.70
C THR A 62 5.17 0.35 3.69
N TRP A 63 5.76 -0.77 3.29
CA TRP A 63 6.90 -0.76 2.35
C TRP A 63 6.47 -0.23 0.98
N ALA A 64 5.29 -0.64 0.52
CA ALA A 64 4.75 -0.14 -0.74
C ALA A 64 4.48 1.36 -0.68
N THR A 65 3.88 1.83 0.42
CA THR A 65 3.61 3.25 0.63
C THR A 65 4.90 4.06 0.61
N GLU A 66 5.93 3.58 1.30
CA GLU A 66 7.24 4.25 1.32
C GLU A 66 7.86 4.29 -0.08
N ALA A 67 7.71 3.21 -0.85
CA ALA A 67 8.21 3.16 -2.22
C ALA A 67 7.52 4.20 -3.11
N VAL A 68 6.19 4.34 -2.99
CA VAL A 68 5.45 5.35 -3.76
C VAL A 68 5.90 6.75 -3.36
N VAL A 69 6.06 7.02 -2.06
CA VAL A 69 6.53 8.33 -1.59
C VAL A 69 7.89 8.67 -2.21
N ALA A 70 8.82 7.71 -2.23
CA ALA A 70 10.12 7.92 -2.84
C ALA A 70 10.02 8.19 -4.35
N LEU A 71 9.16 7.47 -5.05
CA LEU A 71 9.00 7.61 -6.49
C LEU A 71 8.26 8.89 -6.89
N LYS A 72 7.47 9.46 -5.99
CA LYS A 72 6.84 10.77 -6.25
C LYS A 72 7.87 11.87 -6.51
N ALA A 73 9.07 11.74 -5.94
CA ALA A 73 10.13 12.71 -6.17
C ALA A 73 10.68 12.64 -7.59
N LYS A 74 10.57 11.50 -8.26
CA LYS A 74 11.06 11.26 -9.61
C LYS A 74 9.99 11.39 -10.68
N HIS A 75 8.73 11.22 -10.30
CA HIS A 75 7.61 11.17 -11.24
C HIS A 75 6.51 12.12 -10.79
N SER A 76 6.30 13.20 -11.53
CA SER A 76 5.24 14.16 -11.23
C SER A 76 3.86 13.58 -11.56
N GLY A 77 2.84 14.09 -10.90
CA GLY A 77 1.47 13.67 -11.19
C GLY A 77 1.03 12.38 -10.52
N ILE A 78 1.87 11.80 -9.66
CA ILE A 78 1.54 10.60 -8.90
C ILE A 78 0.83 11.00 -7.61
N THR A 79 -0.29 10.34 -7.32
CA THR A 79 -1.01 10.54 -6.08
C THR A 79 -1.06 9.24 -5.27
N LEU A 80 -1.15 9.38 -3.97
CA LEU A 80 -1.13 8.26 -3.02
C LEU A 80 -2.28 8.41 -2.05
N GLU A 81 -3.02 7.33 -1.89
CA GLU A 81 -4.17 7.27 -0.98
C GLU A 81 -3.93 6.18 0.06
N ILE A 82 -4.26 6.48 1.32
CA ILE A 82 -4.36 5.48 2.38
C ILE A 82 -5.84 5.20 2.61
N ALA A 83 -6.25 3.94 2.48
CA ALA A 83 -7.60 3.48 2.80
C ALA A 83 -7.58 2.87 4.19
N LYS A 84 -8.08 3.61 5.17
CA LYS A 84 -8.17 3.12 6.55
C LYS A 84 -9.39 2.24 6.70
N PRO A 85 -9.29 1.09 7.39
CA PRO A 85 -10.47 0.28 7.68
C PRO A 85 -11.44 1.02 8.60
N PHE A 86 -10.93 1.79 9.58
CA PHE A 86 -11.70 2.66 10.47
C PHE A 86 -10.78 3.77 10.97
N PRO A 87 -11.32 4.90 11.46
CA PRO A 87 -10.52 6.10 11.72
C PRO A 87 -9.33 5.92 12.66
N THR A 88 -9.47 5.13 13.72
CA THR A 88 -8.46 5.00 14.76
C THR A 88 -7.66 3.70 14.66
N THR A 89 -7.53 3.17 13.45
CA THR A 89 -6.83 1.89 13.22
C THR A 89 -5.39 1.89 13.75
N TRP A 90 -4.74 3.06 13.73
CA TRP A 90 -3.36 3.24 14.18
C TRP A 90 -3.17 3.07 15.68
N GLU A 91 -4.23 3.18 16.49
CA GLU A 91 -4.13 3.07 17.95
C GLU A 91 -3.67 1.70 18.40
N GLN A 92 -3.84 0.68 17.58
CA GLN A 92 -3.43 -0.70 17.90
C GLN A 92 -1.98 -0.98 17.55
N PHE A 93 -1.31 -0.05 16.90
CA PHE A 93 0.08 -0.24 16.49
C PHE A 93 1.02 -0.01 17.69
N GLU A 94 2.16 -0.72 17.69
CA GLU A 94 3.24 -0.40 18.60
C GLU A 94 3.74 1.00 18.29
N GLU A 95 4.34 1.67 19.27
CA GLU A 95 4.76 3.06 19.13
C GLU A 95 5.65 3.29 17.90
N ARG A 96 6.62 2.41 17.67
CA ARG A 96 7.50 2.50 16.49
C ARG A 96 6.71 2.51 15.19
N ASP A 97 5.76 1.60 15.06
CA ASP A 97 4.96 1.47 13.86
C ASP A 97 3.96 2.62 13.71
N ARG A 98 3.43 3.10 14.84
CA ARG A 98 2.53 4.25 14.84
C ARG A 98 3.24 5.51 14.37
N VAL A 99 4.44 5.78 14.87
CA VAL A 99 5.24 6.94 14.45
C VAL A 99 5.53 6.88 12.96
N ARG A 100 5.91 5.71 12.46
CA ARG A 100 6.18 5.49 11.04
C ARG A 100 4.93 5.74 10.20
N TYR A 101 3.79 5.22 10.64
CA TYR A 101 2.50 5.39 9.97
C TYR A 101 2.10 6.88 9.92
N GLU A 102 2.24 7.59 11.04
CA GLU A 102 1.90 9.02 11.09
C GLU A 102 2.75 9.84 10.11
N LYS A 103 4.04 9.53 10.00
CA LYS A 103 4.91 10.17 9.02
C LYS A 103 4.44 9.94 7.59
N LEU A 104 3.98 8.74 7.30
CA LEU A 104 3.45 8.42 5.98
C LEU A 104 2.15 9.16 5.71
N LEU A 105 1.28 9.30 6.70
CA LEU A 105 0.03 10.07 6.55
C LEU A 105 0.30 11.52 6.16
N ASP A 106 1.42 12.10 6.59
CA ASP A 106 1.79 13.46 6.20
C ASP A 106 2.22 13.55 4.73
N ARG A 107 2.50 12.44 4.11
CA ARG A 107 3.01 12.39 2.72
C ARG A 107 1.98 11.91 1.71
N VAL A 108 0.80 11.52 2.15
CA VAL A 108 -0.24 11.04 1.25
C VAL A 108 -1.11 12.19 0.76
N ASP A 109 -1.76 11.98 -0.37
CA ASP A 109 -2.61 12.98 -1.01
C ASP A 109 -4.07 12.83 -0.61
N LYS A 110 -4.47 11.63 -0.18
CA LYS A 110 -5.85 11.34 0.18
C LYS A 110 -5.89 10.29 1.29
N ILE A 111 -6.81 10.46 2.23
CA ILE A 111 -7.10 9.48 3.27
C ILE A 111 -8.59 9.16 3.15
N THR A 112 -8.91 7.87 3.01
CA THR A 112 -10.29 7.38 2.93
C THR A 112 -10.55 6.50 4.14
N GLU A 113 -11.61 6.81 4.88
CA GLU A 113 -12.05 6.01 6.02
C GLU A 113 -13.23 5.15 5.54
N VAL A 114 -12.96 3.87 5.30
CA VAL A 114 -13.94 2.99 4.65
C VAL A 114 -15.13 2.69 5.56
N SER A 115 -14.87 2.50 6.86
CA SER A 115 -15.93 2.29 7.84
C SER A 115 -15.85 3.36 8.94
N PRO A 116 -16.99 3.77 9.52
CA PRO A 116 -16.98 4.83 10.53
C PRO A 116 -16.39 4.37 11.87
N GLU A 117 -16.38 3.06 12.11
CA GLU A 117 -15.84 2.49 13.35
C GLU A 117 -15.42 1.05 13.11
N TYR A 118 -14.74 0.45 14.07
CA TYR A 118 -14.33 -0.95 14.00
C TYR A 118 -15.55 -1.87 13.85
N SER A 119 -15.43 -2.88 12.99
CA SER A 119 -16.39 -3.96 12.87
C SER A 119 -15.63 -5.23 12.50
N LYS A 120 -16.31 -6.38 12.59
CA LYS A 120 -15.68 -7.67 12.24
C LYS A 120 -15.29 -7.75 10.78
N THR A 121 -15.93 -6.97 9.91
CA THR A 121 -15.68 -7.00 8.47
C THR A 121 -14.93 -5.79 7.95
N CYS A 122 -14.55 -4.83 8.81
CA CYS A 122 -13.97 -3.58 8.33
C CYS A 122 -12.67 -3.75 7.52
N MET A 123 -11.83 -4.73 7.89
CA MET A 123 -10.62 -5.01 7.11
C MET A 123 -10.95 -5.57 5.74
N PHE A 124 -11.93 -6.45 5.68
CA PHE A 124 -12.42 -7.02 4.42
C PHE A 124 -13.04 -5.92 3.54
N ASP A 125 -13.85 -5.06 4.15
CA ASP A 125 -14.49 -3.95 3.43
C ASP A 125 -13.46 -2.98 2.87
N ARG A 126 -12.39 -2.69 3.64
CA ARG A 126 -11.29 -1.87 3.19
C ARG A 126 -10.59 -2.50 1.98
N ASN A 127 -10.31 -3.79 2.05
CA ASN A 127 -9.66 -4.49 0.94
C ASN A 127 -10.54 -4.48 -0.31
N ARG A 128 -11.84 -4.68 -0.14
CA ARG A 128 -12.79 -4.60 -1.25
C ARG A 128 -12.80 -3.21 -1.88
N TYR A 129 -12.78 -2.17 -1.05
CA TYR A 129 -12.70 -0.79 -1.54
C TYR A 129 -11.47 -0.60 -2.44
N MET A 130 -10.31 -1.06 -1.98
CA MET A 130 -9.08 -0.90 -2.75
C MET A 130 -9.16 -1.62 -4.09
N VAL A 131 -9.61 -2.87 -4.08
CA VAL A 131 -9.71 -3.68 -5.31
C VAL A 131 -10.73 -3.09 -6.26
N ASN A 132 -11.86 -2.60 -5.76
CA ASN A 132 -12.90 -2.01 -6.60
C ASN A 132 -12.48 -0.68 -7.23
N ASN A 133 -11.47 -0.03 -6.67
CA ASN A 133 -11.01 1.27 -7.14
C ASN A 133 -9.64 1.20 -7.85
N ALA A 134 -9.18 0.02 -8.20
CA ALA A 134 -7.88 -0.16 -8.83
C ALA A 134 -7.96 -1.07 -10.05
N THR A 135 -7.16 -0.74 -11.07
CA THR A 135 -6.98 -1.58 -12.25
C THR A 135 -5.94 -2.65 -12.00
N TYR A 136 -4.89 -2.31 -11.26
CA TYR A 136 -3.76 -3.20 -10.99
C TYR A 136 -3.68 -3.52 -9.52
N LEU A 137 -3.20 -4.74 -9.23
CA LEU A 137 -2.92 -5.19 -7.87
C LEU A 137 -1.50 -5.73 -7.84
N ILE A 138 -0.67 -5.19 -6.95
CA ILE A 138 0.66 -5.72 -6.68
C ILE A 138 0.58 -6.53 -5.40
N ALA A 139 0.92 -7.82 -5.49
CA ALA A 139 0.96 -8.72 -4.35
C ALA A 139 2.40 -8.81 -3.84
N GLY A 140 2.64 -8.27 -2.66
CA GLY A 140 3.95 -8.34 -2.03
C GLY A 140 4.19 -9.72 -1.42
N GLY A 141 5.44 -10.18 -1.49
CA GLY A 141 5.81 -11.53 -1.05
C GLY A 141 5.71 -12.57 -2.13
N THR A 142 5.12 -12.23 -3.27
CA THR A 142 5.14 -13.04 -4.49
C THR A 142 5.55 -12.13 -5.63
N ALA A 143 5.98 -12.70 -6.74
CA ALA A 143 6.34 -11.92 -7.92
C ALA A 143 5.13 -11.65 -8.83
N ALA A 144 3.92 -11.71 -8.29
CA ALA A 144 2.72 -11.59 -9.08
C ALA A 144 2.15 -10.18 -9.01
N SER A 145 1.77 -9.64 -10.16
CA SER A 145 0.90 -8.48 -10.25
C SER A 145 -0.30 -8.90 -11.08
N LEU A 146 -1.48 -8.47 -10.65
CA LEU A 146 -2.72 -8.83 -11.31
C LEU A 146 -3.30 -7.61 -11.98
N VAL A 147 -3.79 -7.80 -13.20
CA VAL A 147 -4.49 -6.76 -13.94
C VAL A 147 -5.97 -7.13 -13.94
N ARG A 148 -6.80 -6.21 -13.49
CA ARG A 148 -8.25 -6.40 -13.52
C ARG A 148 -8.71 -6.17 -14.94
N GLY A 149 -9.27 -7.21 -15.52
CA GLY A 149 -9.77 -7.16 -16.89
C GLY A 149 -11.05 -6.37 -17.04
#